data_d4eb92576af0daebc89df0506a7e1787
#
_entry.id   d4eb92576af0daebc89df0506a7e1787
#
_cell.length_a   1.000
_cell.length_b   1.000
_cell.length_c   1.000
_cell.angle_alpha   90.00
_cell.angle_beta   90.00
_cell.angle_gamma   90.00
#
_symmetry.space_group_name_H-M   'P 1'
#
loop_
_entity.id
_entity.type
_entity.pdbx_description
1 polymer ?
#
loop_
_entity_poly.entity_id
_entity_poly.type
_entity_poly.pdbx_seq_one_letter_code
_entity_poly.pdbx_strand_id
1 'polypeptide(L)'
;MGTLSGLLVAPSPHGHPAAELAPPARVAAAATLVLGSGCQAIAFLLIPSIDDSTAWLTWIAENETRGQLSKMFDVLAMPFLVGAAAVYIMLGRKQSPKLAWVGGIGLGSGLVGLAMLQGWEVLAYNLVADDAASPETVASAVDGITSSPAGMTVLVLFMVLGFGGLLVTLMPLWRSQVVPRAAVLLLLIGFVLDASIAPVEGHVIMFLDASWIAFTVLRTRPLDGDQYSTDSTTSRTNAL
;
A
#
# COMPACT_ATOMS: atom_id res chain seq x y z
N MET A 1 25.20 1.96 22.49
CA MET A 1 24.29 3.03 22.02
C MET A 1 24.51 3.18 20.53
N GLY A 2 23.71 2.47 19.70
CA GLY A 2 23.73 2.63 18.24
C GLY A 2 23.11 3.96 17.89
N THR A 3 23.85 4.80 17.17
CA THR A 3 23.44 6.15 16.83
C THR A 3 22.22 6.13 15.91
N LEU A 4 21.18 6.90 16.22
CA LEU A 4 20.00 7.20 15.40
C LEU A 4 20.35 7.63 13.95
N SER A 5 21.60 8.06 13.73
CA SER A 5 22.15 8.41 12.42
C SER A 5 22.01 7.30 11.36
N GLY A 6 22.09 6.03 11.74
CA GLY A 6 21.96 4.91 10.81
C GLY A 6 20.53 4.70 10.25
N LEU A 7 19.52 5.29 10.89
CA LEU A 7 18.12 5.22 10.43
C LEU A 7 17.80 6.23 9.32
N LEU A 8 18.56 7.32 9.27
CA LEU A 8 18.32 8.45 8.36
C LEU A 8 19.33 8.53 7.20
N VAL A 9 20.34 7.64 7.18
CA VAL A 9 21.32 7.62 6.09
C VAL A 9 20.61 7.32 4.78
N ALA A 10 20.66 8.27 3.85
CA ALA A 10 20.16 8.07 2.50
C ALA A 10 20.95 6.92 1.84
N PRO A 11 20.27 5.96 1.20
CA PRO A 11 20.95 4.86 0.50
C PRO A 11 21.87 5.40 -0.61
N SER A 12 22.98 4.69 -0.84
CA SER A 12 23.89 5.03 -1.92
C SER A 12 23.16 5.03 -3.27
N PRO A 13 23.26 6.09 -4.08
CA PRO A 13 22.54 6.18 -5.36
C PRO A 13 22.95 5.10 -6.37
N HIS A 14 24.17 4.56 -6.25
CA HIS A 14 24.76 3.62 -7.20
C HIS A 14 24.23 2.17 -7.10
N GLY A 15 23.22 1.88 -6.40
CA GLY A 15 22.61 0.55 -6.33
C GLY A 15 21.10 0.59 -6.25
N HIS A 16 20.52 1.78 -6.33
CA HIS A 16 19.09 1.97 -6.12
C HIS A 16 18.29 1.44 -7.31
N PRO A 17 17.34 0.48 -7.12
CA PRO A 17 16.56 -0.11 -8.23
C PRO A 17 15.79 0.93 -9.03
N ALA A 18 15.37 2.03 -8.41
CA ALA A 18 14.70 3.12 -9.11
C ALA A 18 15.62 3.89 -10.08
N ALA A 19 16.94 3.78 -9.94
CA ALA A 19 17.89 4.38 -10.90
C ALA A 19 17.81 3.70 -12.28
N GLU A 20 17.35 2.47 -12.35
CA GLU A 20 17.14 1.72 -13.61
C GLU A 20 15.83 2.12 -14.32
N LEU A 21 14.93 2.82 -13.62
CA LEU A 21 13.68 3.26 -14.22
C LEU A 21 13.86 4.52 -15.05
N ALA A 22 13.22 4.55 -16.22
CA ALA A 22 13.04 5.78 -16.96
C ALA A 22 12.29 6.83 -16.12
N PRO A 23 12.53 8.14 -16.33
CA PRO A 23 11.87 9.19 -15.56
C PRO A 23 10.34 9.05 -15.46
N PRO A 24 9.59 8.75 -16.54
CA PRO A 24 8.14 8.60 -16.43
C PRO A 24 7.72 7.40 -15.57
N ALA A 25 8.49 6.31 -15.58
CA ALA A 25 8.19 5.15 -14.73
C ALA A 25 8.41 5.45 -13.23
N ARG A 26 9.38 6.30 -12.89
CA ARG A 26 9.58 6.77 -11.50
C ARG A 26 8.42 7.64 -11.03
N VAL A 27 7.97 8.55 -11.90
CA VAL A 27 6.79 9.38 -11.61
C VAL A 27 5.55 8.50 -11.40
N ALA A 28 5.33 7.51 -12.27
CA ALA A 28 4.24 6.56 -12.13
C ALA A 28 4.32 5.76 -10.82
N ALA A 29 5.50 5.25 -10.45
CA ALA A 29 5.72 4.54 -9.20
C ALA A 29 5.44 5.42 -7.97
N ALA A 30 5.94 6.66 -7.98
CA ALA A 30 5.69 7.62 -6.90
C ALA A 30 4.20 8.00 -6.81
N ALA A 31 3.56 8.28 -7.94
CA ALA A 31 2.13 8.58 -8.00
C ALA A 31 1.28 7.41 -7.46
N THR A 32 1.62 6.19 -7.83
CA THR A 32 0.95 4.97 -7.35
C THR A 32 0.99 4.87 -5.82
N LEU A 33 2.16 5.09 -5.21
CA LEU A 33 2.30 5.06 -3.75
C LEU A 33 1.46 6.15 -3.07
N VAL A 34 1.56 7.40 -3.55
CA VAL A 34 0.89 8.55 -2.93
C VAL A 34 -0.62 8.51 -3.15
N LEU A 35 -1.08 8.18 -4.36
CA LEU A 35 -2.52 8.16 -4.66
C LEU A 35 -3.22 7.01 -3.95
N GLY A 36 -2.62 5.81 -3.91
CA GLY A 36 -3.21 4.66 -3.23
C GLY A 36 -3.43 4.93 -1.74
N SER A 37 -2.37 5.26 -1.02
CA SER A 37 -2.44 5.55 0.41
C SER A 37 -3.17 6.85 0.73
N GLY A 38 -3.08 7.87 -0.12
CA GLY A 38 -3.78 9.14 0.05
C GLY A 38 -5.29 9.00 -0.10
N CYS A 39 -5.76 8.27 -1.10
CA CYS A 39 -7.19 7.97 -1.25
C CYS A 39 -7.72 7.18 -0.05
N GLN A 40 -7.00 6.18 0.45
CA GLN A 40 -7.37 5.45 1.66
C GLN A 40 -7.45 6.39 2.87
N ALA A 41 -6.43 7.19 3.12
CA ALA A 41 -6.44 8.13 4.24
C ALA A 41 -7.62 9.11 4.17
N ILE A 42 -7.96 9.63 2.98
CA ILE A 42 -9.13 10.49 2.77
C ILE A 42 -10.42 9.72 3.07
N ALA A 43 -10.56 8.48 2.57
CA ALA A 43 -11.73 7.65 2.81
C ALA A 43 -12.00 7.48 4.31
N PHE A 44 -10.98 7.11 5.08
CA PHE A 44 -11.10 6.92 6.53
C PHE A 44 -11.31 8.22 7.31
N LEU A 45 -10.77 9.36 6.85
CA LEU A 45 -11.03 10.68 7.46
C LEU A 45 -12.47 11.17 7.26
N LEU A 46 -13.16 10.67 6.25
CA LEU A 46 -14.55 11.06 5.96
C LEU A 46 -15.59 10.34 6.82
N ILE A 47 -15.26 9.17 7.38
CA ILE A 47 -16.17 8.34 8.18
C ILE A 47 -15.72 8.35 9.65
N PRO A 48 -16.62 8.49 10.62
CA PRO A 48 -16.28 8.31 12.03
C PRO A 48 -15.99 6.83 12.32
N SER A 49 -15.14 6.56 13.32
CA SER A 49 -14.92 5.21 13.82
C SER A 49 -16.15 4.73 14.57
N ILE A 50 -16.93 3.86 13.96
CA ILE A 50 -18.15 3.23 14.53
C ILE A 50 -17.96 1.72 14.43
N ASP A 51 -17.93 1.03 15.57
CA ASP A 51 -17.66 -0.41 15.63
C ASP A 51 -18.90 -1.26 15.31
N ASP A 52 -20.10 -0.73 15.57
CA ASP A 52 -21.37 -1.42 15.32
C ASP A 52 -21.83 -1.24 13.88
N SER A 53 -22.03 -2.34 13.16
CA SER A 53 -22.41 -2.35 11.74
C SER A 53 -23.73 -1.63 11.46
N THR A 54 -24.72 -1.79 12.34
CA THR A 54 -26.03 -1.14 12.17
C THR A 54 -25.93 0.36 12.41
N ALA A 55 -25.22 0.78 13.48
CA ALA A 55 -24.97 2.19 13.76
C ALA A 55 -24.17 2.85 12.65
N TRP A 56 -23.20 2.17 12.08
CA TRP A 56 -22.40 2.64 10.95
C TRP A 56 -23.26 2.84 9.68
N LEU A 57 -24.12 1.88 9.32
CA LEU A 57 -25.05 2.01 8.20
C LEU A 57 -26.11 3.10 8.44
N THR A 58 -26.59 3.26 9.67
CA THR A 58 -27.49 4.34 10.04
C THR A 58 -26.82 5.70 9.85
N TRP A 59 -25.55 5.84 10.28
CA TRP A 59 -24.79 7.05 10.06
C TRP A 59 -24.62 7.36 8.56
N ILE A 60 -24.43 6.33 7.72
CA ILE A 60 -24.33 6.50 6.26
C ILE A 60 -25.65 6.97 5.67
N ALA A 61 -26.78 6.43 6.09
CA ALA A 61 -28.11 6.90 5.66
C ALA A 61 -28.31 8.40 6.00
N GLU A 62 -27.88 8.83 7.19
CA GLU A 62 -27.98 10.21 7.63
C GLU A 62 -26.95 11.14 6.97
N ASN A 63 -25.82 10.61 6.48
CA ASN A 63 -24.69 11.33 5.91
C ASN A 63 -24.30 10.86 4.51
N GLU A 64 -25.28 10.61 3.66
CA GLU A 64 -25.15 9.97 2.34
C GLU A 64 -23.94 10.49 1.53
N THR A 65 -23.85 11.81 1.32
CA THR A 65 -22.77 12.42 0.54
C THR A 65 -21.38 12.09 1.08
N ARG A 66 -21.20 12.09 2.40
CA ARG A 66 -19.91 11.76 3.01
C ARG A 66 -19.60 10.28 2.90
N GLY A 67 -20.60 9.41 3.09
CA GLY A 67 -20.49 7.98 2.92
C GLY A 67 -20.11 7.60 1.49
N GLN A 68 -20.82 8.12 0.51
CA GLN A 68 -20.55 7.90 -0.91
C GLN A 68 -19.17 8.41 -1.33
N LEU A 69 -18.80 9.62 -0.88
CA LEU A 69 -17.47 10.19 -1.18
C LEU A 69 -16.34 9.35 -0.58
N SER A 70 -16.49 8.90 0.67
CA SER A 70 -15.53 8.01 1.31
C SER A 70 -15.36 6.73 0.50
N LYS A 71 -16.45 6.08 0.14
CA LYS A 71 -16.41 4.82 -0.60
C LYS A 71 -15.83 5.00 -2.01
N MET A 72 -16.08 6.15 -2.66
CA MET A 72 -15.46 6.48 -3.94
C MET A 72 -13.92 6.55 -3.82
N PHE A 73 -13.40 7.22 -2.79
CA PHE A 73 -11.95 7.28 -2.56
C PHE A 73 -11.37 5.91 -2.23
N ASP A 74 -12.07 5.12 -1.44
CA ASP A 74 -11.66 3.77 -1.05
C ASP A 74 -11.54 2.84 -2.27
N VAL A 75 -12.54 2.81 -3.14
CA VAL A 75 -12.51 2.04 -4.40
C VAL A 75 -11.43 2.57 -5.35
N LEU A 76 -11.29 3.91 -5.46
CA LEU A 76 -10.27 4.52 -6.30
C LEU A 76 -8.84 4.19 -5.82
N ALA A 77 -8.63 3.95 -4.54
CA ALA A 77 -7.34 3.55 -4.00
C ALA A 77 -6.86 2.19 -4.54
N MET A 78 -7.77 1.25 -4.82
CA MET A 78 -7.45 -0.15 -5.10
C MET A 78 -6.43 -0.36 -6.23
N PRO A 79 -6.62 0.18 -7.46
CA PRO A 79 -5.64 0.00 -8.52
C PRO A 79 -4.27 0.54 -8.18
N PHE A 80 -4.20 1.64 -7.42
CA PHE A 80 -2.93 2.21 -6.97
C PHE A 80 -2.28 1.38 -5.86
N LEU A 81 -3.04 0.82 -4.94
CA LEU A 81 -2.51 -0.07 -3.90
C LEU A 81 -1.95 -1.37 -4.49
N VAL A 82 -2.63 -1.95 -5.47
CA VAL A 82 -2.10 -3.11 -6.23
C VAL A 82 -0.82 -2.72 -6.96
N GLY A 83 -0.78 -1.53 -7.57
CA GLY A 83 0.43 -0.97 -8.16
C GLY A 83 1.55 -0.75 -7.15
N ALA A 84 1.24 -0.32 -5.92
CA ALA A 84 2.21 -0.16 -4.84
C ALA A 84 2.88 -1.49 -4.46
N ALA A 85 2.15 -2.61 -4.49
CA ALA A 85 2.75 -3.94 -4.29
C ALA A 85 3.83 -4.23 -5.35
N ALA A 86 3.61 -3.86 -6.62
CA ALA A 86 4.61 -3.99 -7.67
C ALA A 86 5.83 -3.07 -7.43
N VAL A 87 5.62 -1.86 -6.93
CA VAL A 87 6.71 -0.95 -6.54
C VAL A 87 7.55 -1.56 -5.42
N TYR A 88 6.93 -2.15 -4.40
CA TYR A 88 7.66 -2.81 -3.31
C TYR A 88 8.46 -4.03 -3.79
N ILE A 89 7.93 -4.84 -4.72
CA ILE A 89 8.70 -5.92 -5.38
C ILE A 89 9.94 -5.31 -6.04
N MET A 90 9.77 -4.27 -6.83
CA MET A 90 10.87 -3.61 -7.55
C MET A 90 11.95 -3.12 -6.58
N LEU A 91 11.57 -2.46 -5.48
CA LEU A 91 12.51 -1.92 -4.50
C LEU A 91 13.27 -3.01 -3.72
N GLY A 92 12.62 -4.14 -3.44
CA GLY A 92 13.19 -5.25 -2.64
C GLY A 92 13.95 -6.32 -3.44
N ARG A 93 13.70 -6.44 -4.76
CA ARG A 93 14.11 -7.60 -5.57
C ARG A 93 15.63 -7.81 -5.71
N LYS A 94 16.42 -6.74 -5.65
CA LYS A 94 17.89 -6.86 -5.80
C LYS A 94 18.54 -7.59 -4.63
N GLN A 95 18.07 -7.34 -3.40
CA GLN A 95 18.68 -7.90 -2.19
C GLN A 95 18.04 -9.24 -1.76
N SER A 96 16.76 -9.40 -1.99
CA SER A 96 16.02 -10.59 -1.57
C SER A 96 14.92 -10.92 -2.60
N PRO A 97 15.28 -11.39 -3.82
CA PRO A 97 14.33 -11.54 -4.91
C PRO A 97 13.16 -12.46 -4.55
N LYS A 98 13.42 -13.61 -3.92
CA LYS A 98 12.37 -14.56 -3.53
C LYS A 98 11.37 -13.94 -2.55
N LEU A 99 11.86 -13.26 -1.50
CA LEU A 99 10.99 -12.63 -0.50
C LEU A 99 10.21 -11.44 -1.11
N ALA A 100 10.84 -10.64 -1.97
CA ALA A 100 10.18 -9.54 -2.64
C ALA A 100 9.00 -10.02 -3.52
N TRP A 101 9.21 -11.10 -4.30
CA TRP A 101 8.15 -11.67 -5.12
C TRP A 101 7.06 -12.34 -4.28
N VAL A 102 7.41 -13.17 -3.30
CA VAL A 102 6.43 -13.85 -2.44
C VAL A 102 5.60 -12.82 -1.65
N GLY A 103 6.27 -11.85 -1.03
CA GLY A 103 5.58 -10.80 -0.28
C GLY A 103 4.70 -9.92 -1.16
N GLY A 104 5.24 -9.45 -2.29
CA GLY A 104 4.50 -8.56 -3.18
C GLY A 104 3.32 -9.24 -3.89
N ILE A 105 3.46 -10.51 -4.31
CA ILE A 105 2.34 -11.28 -4.87
C ILE A 105 1.29 -11.54 -3.78
N GLY A 106 1.73 -11.92 -2.56
CA GLY A 106 0.84 -12.11 -1.42
C GLY A 106 0.05 -10.83 -1.14
N LEU A 107 0.74 -9.69 -0.98
CA LEU A 107 0.12 -8.39 -0.77
C LEU A 107 -0.87 -8.04 -1.89
N GLY A 108 -0.47 -8.14 -3.16
CA GLY A 108 -1.34 -7.86 -4.30
C GLY A 108 -2.58 -8.76 -4.33
N SER A 109 -2.43 -10.05 -4.03
CA SER A 109 -3.56 -10.99 -3.94
C SER A 109 -4.51 -10.64 -2.79
N GLY A 110 -3.95 -10.25 -1.63
CA GLY A 110 -4.75 -9.78 -0.50
C GLY A 110 -5.52 -8.50 -0.83
N LEU A 111 -4.92 -7.56 -1.57
CA LEU A 111 -5.58 -6.33 -2.02
C LEU A 111 -6.73 -6.63 -3.02
N VAL A 112 -6.63 -7.70 -3.82
CA VAL A 112 -7.77 -8.17 -4.63
C VAL A 112 -8.89 -8.68 -3.72
N GLY A 113 -8.55 -9.43 -2.66
CA GLY A 113 -9.53 -9.83 -1.64
C GLY A 113 -10.20 -8.62 -0.98
N LEU A 114 -9.43 -7.60 -0.60
CA LEU A 114 -9.97 -6.34 -0.06
C LEU A 114 -10.92 -5.66 -1.05
N ALA A 115 -10.56 -5.58 -2.33
CA ALA A 115 -11.43 -5.00 -3.36
C ALA A 115 -12.77 -5.73 -3.49
N MET A 116 -12.79 -7.06 -3.29
CA MET A 116 -14.03 -7.84 -3.26
C MET A 116 -14.88 -7.50 -2.02
N LEU A 117 -14.26 -7.34 -0.84
CA LEU A 117 -14.95 -6.90 0.37
C LEU A 117 -15.57 -5.50 0.18
N GLN A 118 -14.82 -4.58 -0.38
CA GLN A 118 -15.32 -3.23 -0.69
C GLN A 118 -16.49 -3.24 -1.68
N GLY A 119 -16.52 -4.18 -2.63
CA GLY A 119 -17.66 -4.35 -3.53
C GLY A 119 -18.96 -4.62 -2.77
N TRP A 120 -18.91 -5.41 -1.71
CA TRP A 120 -20.08 -5.66 -0.84
C TRP A 120 -20.47 -4.42 -0.04
N GLU A 121 -19.49 -3.67 0.45
CA GLU A 121 -19.76 -2.43 1.17
C GLU A 121 -20.37 -1.36 0.25
N VAL A 122 -19.91 -1.24 -1.00
CA VAL A 122 -20.54 -0.35 -1.99
C VAL A 122 -22.01 -0.70 -2.20
N LEU A 123 -22.34 -2.00 -2.29
CA LEU A 123 -23.72 -2.44 -2.41
C LEU A 123 -24.53 -2.08 -1.15
N ALA A 124 -23.98 -2.34 0.04
CA ALA A 124 -24.61 -2.02 1.31
C ALA A 124 -24.91 -0.51 1.44
N TYR A 125 -23.95 0.35 1.05
CA TYR A 125 -24.11 1.79 1.06
C TYR A 125 -25.27 2.25 0.18
N ASN A 126 -25.32 1.77 -1.06
CA ASN A 126 -26.38 2.16 -1.99
C ASN A 126 -27.76 1.69 -1.51
N LEU A 127 -27.87 0.47 -0.95
CA LEU A 127 -29.15 -0.04 -0.44
C LEU A 127 -29.69 0.80 0.72
N VAL A 128 -28.83 1.36 1.56
CA VAL A 128 -29.22 2.19 2.70
C VAL A 128 -29.43 3.65 2.26
N ALA A 129 -28.59 4.18 1.40
CA ALA A 129 -28.70 5.56 0.92
C ALA A 129 -29.96 5.78 0.07
N ASP A 130 -30.35 4.78 -0.74
CA ASP A 130 -31.55 4.84 -1.57
C ASP A 130 -32.85 4.45 -0.82
N ASP A 131 -32.81 4.28 0.51
CA ASP A 131 -33.92 3.79 1.33
C ASP A 131 -34.51 2.45 0.83
N ALA A 132 -33.72 1.69 0.06
CA ALA A 132 -34.17 0.41 -0.51
C ALA A 132 -34.27 -0.70 0.54
N ALA A 133 -33.51 -0.59 1.63
CA ALA A 133 -33.54 -1.49 2.78
C ALA A 133 -33.14 -0.77 4.08
N SER A 134 -33.66 -1.23 5.23
CA SER A 134 -33.25 -0.65 6.51
C SER A 134 -31.81 -1.04 6.87
N PRO A 135 -31.09 -0.19 7.64
CA PRO A 135 -29.74 -0.47 8.09
C PRO A 135 -29.58 -1.84 8.76
N GLU A 136 -30.56 -2.26 9.58
CA GLU A 136 -30.55 -3.56 10.27
C GLU A 136 -30.63 -4.74 9.28
N THR A 137 -31.48 -4.60 8.25
CA THR A 137 -31.63 -5.62 7.21
C THR A 137 -30.33 -5.76 6.41
N VAL A 138 -29.72 -4.63 6.05
CA VAL A 138 -28.46 -4.62 5.30
C VAL A 138 -27.31 -5.16 6.15
N ALA A 139 -27.22 -4.76 7.43
CA ALA A 139 -26.21 -5.28 8.36
C ALA A 139 -26.29 -6.81 8.48
N SER A 140 -27.53 -7.33 8.70
CA SER A 140 -27.75 -8.79 8.78
C SER A 140 -27.38 -9.51 7.48
N ALA A 141 -27.63 -8.90 6.31
CA ALA A 141 -27.25 -9.48 5.02
C ALA A 141 -25.71 -9.51 4.84
N VAL A 142 -25.00 -8.43 5.22
CA VAL A 142 -23.53 -8.35 5.18
C VAL A 142 -22.91 -9.39 6.12
N ASP A 143 -23.43 -9.52 7.35
CA ASP A 143 -22.98 -10.54 8.30
C ASP A 143 -23.21 -11.96 7.77
N GLY A 144 -24.34 -12.20 7.09
CA GLY A 144 -24.63 -13.46 6.42
C GLY A 144 -23.66 -13.77 5.28
N ILE A 145 -23.29 -12.76 4.48
CA ILE A 145 -22.30 -12.90 3.41
C ILE A 145 -20.92 -13.19 3.99
N THR A 146 -20.45 -12.39 4.95
CA THR A 146 -19.12 -12.53 5.54
C THR A 146 -18.95 -13.84 6.31
N SER A 147 -20.00 -14.36 6.94
CA SER A 147 -20.02 -15.67 7.61
C SER A 147 -20.19 -16.87 6.67
N SER A 148 -20.56 -16.64 5.41
CA SER A 148 -20.67 -17.71 4.40
C SER A 148 -19.30 -18.31 4.06
N PRO A 149 -19.22 -19.58 3.57
CA PRO A 149 -17.95 -20.16 3.15
C PRO A 149 -17.21 -19.33 2.10
N ALA A 150 -17.93 -18.72 1.15
CA ALA A 150 -17.35 -17.84 0.13
C ALA A 150 -16.80 -16.54 0.74
N GLY A 151 -17.56 -15.88 1.60
CA GLY A 151 -17.15 -14.68 2.30
C GLY A 151 -15.96 -14.90 3.21
N MET A 152 -16.00 -15.99 3.99
CA MET A 152 -14.84 -16.40 4.81
C MET A 152 -13.60 -16.67 3.96
N THR A 153 -13.74 -17.24 2.76
CA THR A 153 -12.61 -17.46 1.85
C THR A 153 -11.99 -16.11 1.42
N VAL A 154 -12.82 -15.12 1.06
CA VAL A 154 -12.34 -13.79 0.69
C VAL A 154 -11.67 -13.10 1.88
N LEU A 155 -12.26 -13.18 3.06
CA LEU A 155 -11.68 -12.59 4.28
C LEU A 155 -10.33 -13.24 4.62
N VAL A 156 -10.23 -14.58 4.58
CA VAL A 156 -8.97 -15.31 4.81
C VAL A 156 -7.92 -14.93 3.75
N LEU A 157 -8.32 -14.83 2.48
CA LEU A 157 -7.43 -14.38 1.41
C LEU A 157 -6.85 -13.00 1.72
N PHE A 158 -7.70 -12.03 2.08
CA PHE A 158 -7.27 -10.70 2.47
C PHE A 158 -6.37 -10.72 3.71
N MET A 159 -6.81 -11.37 4.79
CA MET A 159 -6.07 -11.40 6.04
C MET A 159 -4.73 -12.14 5.91
N VAL A 160 -4.71 -13.34 5.35
CA VAL A 160 -3.47 -14.16 5.30
C VAL A 160 -2.52 -13.64 4.21
N LEU A 161 -3.02 -13.39 3.00
CA LEU A 161 -2.16 -12.96 1.90
C LEU A 161 -1.87 -11.45 1.95
N GLY A 162 -2.82 -10.62 2.32
CA GLY A 162 -2.61 -9.18 2.43
C GLY A 162 -1.66 -8.85 3.57
N PHE A 163 -2.03 -9.21 4.79
CA PHE A 163 -1.21 -8.94 5.97
C PHE A 163 0.09 -9.74 5.97
N GLY A 164 0.04 -11.04 5.70
CA GLY A 164 1.23 -11.88 5.61
C GLY A 164 2.16 -11.42 4.47
N GLY A 165 1.59 -11.07 3.33
CA GLY A 165 2.33 -10.53 2.18
C GLY A 165 3.03 -9.21 2.50
N LEU A 166 2.36 -8.30 3.20
CA LEU A 166 2.96 -7.05 3.65
C LEU A 166 4.14 -7.31 4.58
N LEU A 167 3.96 -8.14 5.63
CA LEU A 167 5.04 -8.47 6.57
C LEU A 167 6.25 -9.10 5.88
N VAL A 168 6.02 -10.00 4.91
CA VAL A 168 7.10 -10.59 4.11
C VAL A 168 7.77 -9.52 3.25
N THR A 169 7.03 -8.56 2.70
CA THR A 169 7.55 -7.45 1.89
C THR A 169 8.44 -6.48 2.69
N LEU A 170 8.16 -6.29 3.99
CA LEU A 170 8.99 -5.45 4.84
C LEU A 170 10.43 -5.97 4.96
N MET A 171 10.63 -7.30 4.95
CA MET A 171 11.97 -7.89 5.10
C MET A 171 12.95 -7.50 3.97
N PRO A 172 12.62 -7.66 2.67
CA PRO A 172 13.50 -7.21 1.60
C PRO A 172 13.69 -5.70 1.58
N LEU A 173 12.66 -4.90 1.91
CA LEU A 173 12.78 -3.45 2.02
C LEU A 173 13.75 -3.05 3.12
N TRP A 174 13.65 -3.68 4.30
CA TRP A 174 14.57 -3.45 5.42
C TRP A 174 16.03 -3.80 5.08
N ARG A 175 16.23 -4.94 4.42
CA ARG A 175 17.56 -5.42 4.04
C ARG A 175 18.18 -4.63 2.88
N SER A 176 17.35 -4.13 1.98
CA SER A 176 17.81 -3.47 0.76
C SER A 176 18.49 -2.12 1.03
N GLN A 177 18.17 -1.47 2.15
CA GLN A 177 18.60 -0.08 2.44
C GLN A 177 18.27 0.91 1.31
N VAL A 178 17.40 0.51 0.40
CA VAL A 178 16.93 1.32 -0.73
C VAL A 178 15.97 2.39 -0.24
N VAL A 179 15.24 2.06 0.80
CA VAL A 179 14.32 2.95 1.51
C VAL A 179 14.88 3.18 2.92
N PRO A 180 14.77 4.38 3.50
CA PRO A 180 15.16 4.61 4.89
C PRO A 180 14.45 3.63 5.81
N ARG A 181 15.19 3.02 6.74
CA ARG A 181 14.62 2.06 7.70
C ARG A 181 13.49 2.66 8.52
N ALA A 182 13.55 3.97 8.78
CA ALA A 182 12.47 4.68 9.45
C ALA A 182 11.16 4.64 8.66
N ALA A 183 11.20 4.71 7.32
CA ALA A 183 10.01 4.54 6.49
C ALA A 183 9.45 3.12 6.63
N VAL A 184 10.29 2.08 6.58
CA VAL A 184 9.83 0.69 6.78
C VAL A 184 9.18 0.50 8.16
N LEU A 185 9.70 1.18 9.21
CA LEU A 185 9.09 1.17 10.54
C LEU A 185 7.75 1.91 10.57
N LEU A 186 7.64 3.06 9.89
CA LEU A 186 6.38 3.79 9.79
C LEU A 186 5.32 2.96 9.08
N LEU A 187 5.66 2.26 8.00
CA LEU A 187 4.74 1.34 7.32
C LEU A 187 4.25 0.24 8.26
N LEU A 188 5.15 -0.36 9.06
CA LEU A 188 4.77 -1.36 10.05
C LEU A 188 3.88 -0.77 11.15
N ILE A 189 4.21 0.41 11.67
CA ILE A 189 3.43 1.08 12.72
C ILE A 189 2.05 1.44 12.18
N GLY A 190 1.97 2.08 11.00
CA GLY A 190 0.70 2.43 10.36
C GLY A 190 -0.19 1.21 10.17
N PHE A 191 0.39 0.13 9.70
CA PHE A 191 -0.29 -1.14 9.53
C PHE A 191 -0.79 -1.76 10.85
N VAL A 192 0.01 -1.75 11.93
CA VAL A 192 -0.43 -2.26 13.25
C VAL A 192 -1.54 -1.42 13.82
N LEU A 193 -1.50 -0.09 13.66
CA LEU A 193 -2.55 0.80 14.12
C LEU A 193 -3.84 0.59 13.34
N ASP A 194 -3.75 0.46 12.02
CA ASP A 194 -4.90 0.15 11.15
C ASP A 194 -5.59 -1.16 11.54
N ALA A 195 -4.80 -2.20 11.81
CA ALA A 195 -5.33 -3.52 12.18
C ALA A 195 -5.84 -3.63 13.62
N SER A 196 -5.63 -2.61 14.49
CA SER A 196 -5.89 -2.77 15.93
C SER A 196 -6.92 -1.79 16.48
N ILE A 197 -6.53 -0.56 16.72
CA ILE A 197 -7.32 0.39 17.56
C ILE A 197 -7.51 1.77 16.94
N ALA A 198 -6.78 2.10 15.89
CA ALA A 198 -6.70 3.46 15.36
C ALA A 198 -6.57 3.45 13.82
N PRO A 199 -7.60 2.96 13.09
CA PRO A 199 -7.51 2.80 11.63
C PRO A 199 -7.29 4.13 10.91
N VAL A 200 -7.87 5.23 11.36
CA VAL A 200 -7.67 6.57 10.76
C VAL A 200 -6.22 6.98 10.85
N GLU A 201 -5.63 6.91 12.06
CA GLU A 201 -4.23 7.24 12.33
C GLU A 201 -3.30 6.30 11.56
N GLY A 202 -3.64 5.01 11.49
CA GLY A 202 -2.92 4.00 10.71
C GLY A 202 -2.81 4.40 9.24
N HIS A 203 -3.91 4.77 8.61
CA HIS A 203 -3.94 5.21 7.21
C HIS A 203 -3.19 6.52 6.97
N VAL A 204 -3.27 7.49 7.91
CA VAL A 204 -2.49 8.73 7.82
C VAL A 204 -0.98 8.44 7.91
N ILE A 205 -0.55 7.55 8.80
CA ILE A 205 0.86 7.16 8.92
C ILE A 205 1.32 6.41 7.67
N MET A 206 0.52 5.50 7.13
CA MET A 206 0.83 4.81 5.86
C MET A 206 0.93 5.79 4.68
N PHE A 207 0.11 6.83 4.65
CA PHE A 207 0.22 7.89 3.65
C PHE A 207 1.52 8.70 3.78
N LEU A 208 1.94 9.05 4.98
CA LEU A 208 3.20 9.73 5.23
C LEU A 208 4.40 8.87 4.82
N ASP A 209 4.35 7.58 5.14
CA ASP A 209 5.35 6.61 4.73
C ASP A 209 5.44 6.48 3.20
N ALA A 210 4.32 6.23 2.54
CA ALA A 210 4.25 6.12 1.09
C ALA A 210 4.76 7.38 0.38
N SER A 211 4.45 8.56 0.94
CA SER A 211 4.96 9.84 0.45
C SER A 211 6.47 9.95 0.61
N TRP A 212 7.04 9.48 1.72
CA TRP A 212 8.48 9.43 1.94
C TRP A 212 9.17 8.49 0.95
N ILE A 213 8.63 7.28 0.76
CA ILE A 213 9.17 6.32 -0.22
C ILE A 213 9.09 6.90 -1.63
N ALA A 214 7.97 7.50 -2.01
CA ALA A 214 7.77 8.15 -3.30
C ALA A 214 8.81 9.26 -3.56
N PHE A 215 9.06 10.09 -2.57
CA PHE A 215 10.10 11.13 -2.64
C PHE A 215 11.50 10.53 -2.83
N THR A 216 11.82 9.42 -2.15
CA THR A 216 13.08 8.72 -2.32
C THR A 216 13.23 8.19 -3.76
N VAL A 217 12.17 7.59 -4.31
CA VAL A 217 12.13 7.10 -5.70
C VAL A 217 12.36 8.23 -6.71
N LEU A 218 11.71 9.39 -6.51
CA LEU A 218 11.85 10.54 -7.41
C LEU A 218 13.24 11.17 -7.37
N ARG A 219 13.88 11.23 -6.19
CA ARG A 219 15.22 11.81 -6.03
C ARG A 219 16.36 10.95 -6.55
N THR A 220 16.11 9.69 -6.82
CA THR A 220 17.13 8.78 -7.35
C THR A 220 17.56 9.23 -8.74
N ARG A 221 18.86 9.53 -8.92
CA ARG A 221 19.41 9.92 -10.22
C ARG A 221 19.41 8.72 -11.19
N PRO A 222 19.15 8.93 -12.49
CA PRO A 222 19.37 7.91 -13.51
C PRO A 222 20.83 7.45 -13.48
N LEU A 223 21.07 6.19 -13.82
CA LEU A 223 22.42 5.75 -14.15
C LEU A 223 22.77 6.39 -15.49
N ASP A 224 23.69 7.34 -15.48
CA ASP A 224 24.21 7.94 -16.71
C ASP A 224 24.90 6.84 -17.52
N GLY A 225 24.39 6.58 -18.73
CA GLY A 225 24.90 5.51 -19.60
C GLY A 225 26.35 5.69 -20.04
N ASP A 226 26.95 6.86 -19.78
CA ASP A 226 28.30 7.22 -20.22
C ASP A 226 29.42 6.60 -19.35
N GLN A 227 29.12 6.08 -18.15
CA GLN A 227 30.15 5.47 -17.31
C GLN A 227 30.62 4.09 -17.80
N TYR A 228 29.84 3.41 -18.63
CA TYR A 228 30.25 2.12 -19.23
C TYR A 228 31.22 2.28 -20.40
N SER A 229 31.33 3.46 -21.00
CA SER A 229 32.18 3.73 -22.18
C SER A 229 33.66 3.98 -21.84
N THR A 230 33.95 4.45 -20.62
CA THR A 230 35.33 4.85 -20.27
C THR A 230 36.22 3.72 -19.77
N ASP A 231 35.63 2.67 -19.14
CA ASP A 231 36.44 1.56 -18.61
C ASP A 231 36.91 0.55 -19.68
N SER A 232 36.23 0.48 -20.83
CA SER A 232 36.60 -0.45 -21.90
C SER A 232 37.80 0.04 -22.73
N THR A 233 38.12 1.36 -22.70
CA THR A 233 39.19 1.94 -23.49
C THR A 233 40.54 1.88 -22.77
N THR A 234 40.54 1.90 -21.44
CA THR A 234 41.79 1.91 -20.64
C THR A 234 42.45 0.54 -20.54
N SER A 235 41.67 -0.54 -20.71
CA SER A 235 42.21 -1.92 -20.64
C SER A 235 42.96 -2.38 -21.90
N ARG A 236 42.81 -1.69 -23.03
CA ARG A 236 43.49 -2.04 -24.30
C ARG A 236 44.87 -1.41 -24.52
N THR A 237 45.22 -0.41 -23.73
CA THR A 237 46.50 0.32 -23.94
C THR A 237 47.68 -0.25 -23.16
N ASN A 238 47.46 -1.24 -22.27
CA ASN A 238 48.55 -1.85 -21.49
C ASN A 238 48.98 -3.25 -21.97
N ALA A 239 48.64 -3.63 -23.21
CA ALA A 239 48.98 -4.95 -23.80
C ALA A 239 49.78 -4.82 -25.10
N LEU A 240 50.72 -3.84 -25.17
CA LEU A 240 51.77 -3.79 -26.22
C LEU A 240 53.15 -3.60 -25.59
#